data_e994683dd8d524521378e6dad145724b
#
_entry.id   e994683dd8d524521378e6dad145724b
#
_cell.length_a   1.000
_cell.length_b   1.000
_cell.length_c   1.000
_cell.angle_alpha   90.00
_cell.angle_beta   90.00
_cell.angle_gamma   90.00
#
_symmetry.space_group_name_H-M   'P 1'
#
loop_
_entity.id
_entity.type
_entity.pdbx_description
1 polymer ?
#
loop_
_entity_poly.entity_id
_entity_poly.type
_entity_poly.pdbx_seq_one_letter_code
_entity_poly.pdbx_strand_id
1 'polypeptide(L)'
;KNPNIYEETLKNYPLIVDSVKKAGVERLLIVGGAGTLFYAPGKMVMDADDVPAKLLPGIKSLGEFYLNTLRKENDIDWIFLSPAANMTPGERTGKFRIGKDDLVVDVNGDSNISVEDYAVAMVDELEQKHHHKERFTIGY
;
A
#
# COMPACT_ATOMS: atom_id res chain seq x y z
N LYS A 1 9.20 -2.32 -18.82
CA LYS A 1 9.51 -1.86 -17.47
C LYS A 1 10.10 -0.47 -17.50
N ASN A 2 9.65 0.41 -16.62
CA ASN A 2 10.18 1.77 -16.52
C ASN A 2 11.51 1.75 -15.71
N PRO A 3 12.67 2.01 -16.34
CA PRO A 3 13.96 2.01 -15.64
C PRO A 3 14.08 3.18 -14.65
N ASN A 4 13.27 4.22 -14.81
CA ASN A 4 13.28 5.44 -13.98
C ASN A 4 12.18 5.44 -12.91
N ILE A 5 11.59 4.29 -12.61
CA ILE A 5 10.42 4.19 -11.71
C ILE A 5 10.70 4.81 -10.33
N TYR A 6 11.93 4.67 -9.82
CA TYR A 6 12.28 5.18 -8.52
C TYR A 6 12.19 6.71 -8.48
N GLU A 7 12.88 7.39 -9.38
CA GLU A 7 12.92 8.86 -9.45
C GLU A 7 11.55 9.44 -9.82
N GLU A 8 10.87 8.82 -10.77
CA GLU A 8 9.54 9.27 -11.21
C GLU A 8 8.49 9.14 -10.12
N THR A 9 8.52 8.08 -9.34
CA THR A 9 7.60 7.91 -8.21
C THR A 9 7.85 9.00 -7.16
N LEU A 10 9.08 9.19 -6.73
CA LEU A 10 9.43 10.20 -5.72
C LEU A 10 9.17 11.63 -6.18
N LYS A 11 9.20 11.89 -7.48
CA LYS A 11 8.85 13.18 -8.06
C LYS A 11 7.34 13.39 -8.18
N ASN A 12 6.62 12.40 -8.69
CA ASN A 12 5.25 12.57 -9.15
C ASN A 12 4.20 12.31 -8.05
N TYR A 13 4.43 11.38 -7.14
CA TYR A 13 3.45 11.10 -6.08
C TYR A 13 3.21 12.28 -5.13
N PRO A 14 4.24 13.02 -4.67
CA PRO A 14 4.02 14.26 -3.94
C PRO A 14 3.22 15.31 -4.71
N LEU A 15 3.43 15.41 -6.04
CA LEU A 15 2.67 16.32 -6.90
C LEU A 15 1.18 15.94 -6.99
N ILE A 16 0.87 14.64 -6.97
CA ILE A 16 -0.52 14.16 -6.92
C ILE A 16 -1.19 14.63 -5.62
N VAL A 17 -0.52 14.44 -4.48
CA VAL A 17 -1.01 14.91 -3.18
C VAL A 17 -1.27 16.41 -3.19
N ASP A 18 -0.31 17.20 -3.67
CA ASP A 18 -0.45 18.66 -3.77
C ASP A 18 -1.59 19.08 -4.70
N SER A 19 -1.77 18.38 -5.81
CA SER A 19 -2.84 18.65 -6.77
C SER A 19 -4.22 18.36 -6.17
N VAL A 20 -4.35 17.26 -5.43
CA VAL A 20 -5.58 16.89 -4.71
C VAL A 20 -5.93 17.97 -3.67
N LYS A 21 -4.94 18.45 -2.92
CA LYS A 21 -5.13 19.55 -1.94
C LYS A 21 -5.58 20.83 -2.63
N LYS A 22 -4.92 21.24 -3.70
CA LYS A 22 -5.25 22.47 -4.46
C LYS A 22 -6.63 22.41 -5.11
N ALA A 23 -7.05 21.21 -5.52
CA ALA A 23 -8.39 20.98 -6.09
C ALA A 23 -9.52 20.98 -5.05
N GLY A 24 -9.21 21.02 -3.76
CA GLY A 24 -10.19 20.96 -2.69
C GLY A 24 -10.83 19.59 -2.52
N VAL A 25 -10.20 18.53 -3.02
CA VAL A 25 -10.66 17.15 -2.83
C VAL A 25 -10.32 16.72 -1.41
N GLU A 26 -11.33 16.28 -0.67
CA GLU A 26 -11.18 15.97 0.76
C GLU A 26 -10.51 14.61 1.02
N ARG A 27 -10.69 13.64 0.12
CA ARG A 27 -10.27 12.25 0.35
C ARG A 27 -9.51 11.66 -0.84
N LEU A 28 -8.42 10.96 -0.53
CA LEU A 28 -7.54 10.33 -1.52
C LEU A 28 -7.25 8.89 -1.10
N LEU A 29 -7.69 7.92 -1.90
CA LEU A 29 -7.32 6.51 -1.74
C LEU A 29 -6.19 6.17 -2.70
N ILE A 30 -5.14 5.57 -2.16
CA ILE A 30 -3.94 5.20 -2.91
C ILE A 30 -3.81 3.68 -2.91
N VAL A 31 -3.63 3.12 -4.11
CA VAL A 31 -3.16 1.74 -4.25
C VAL A 31 -1.71 1.70 -3.79
N GLY A 32 -1.50 1.17 -2.61
CA GLY A 32 -0.21 1.14 -1.95
C GLY A 32 0.65 -0.06 -2.32
N GLY A 33 1.76 -0.19 -1.61
CA GLY A 33 2.66 -1.33 -1.71
C GLY A 33 2.89 -2.00 -0.36
N ALA A 34 3.40 -3.22 -0.37
CA ALA A 34 3.70 -3.99 0.83
C ALA A 34 5.09 -3.69 1.41
N GLY A 35 5.91 -2.89 0.72
CA GLY A 35 7.32 -2.69 1.08
C GLY A 35 7.58 -2.20 2.50
N THR A 36 6.69 -1.38 3.05
CA THR A 36 6.82 -0.82 4.41
C THR A 36 6.04 -1.59 5.48
N LEU A 37 5.40 -2.70 5.11
CA LEU A 37 4.83 -3.61 6.09
C LEU A 37 5.94 -4.38 6.81
N PHE A 38 5.70 -4.68 8.08
CA PHE A 38 6.63 -5.47 8.89
C PHE A 38 6.35 -6.96 8.72
N TYR A 39 7.38 -7.74 8.41
CA TYR A 39 7.32 -9.21 8.41
C TYR A 39 7.87 -9.81 9.71
N ALA A 40 8.60 -9.02 10.47
CA ALA A 40 9.09 -9.32 11.81
C ALA A 40 9.30 -7.99 12.57
N PRO A 41 9.47 -7.99 13.90
CA PRO A 41 9.69 -6.77 14.68
C PRO A 41 10.84 -5.92 14.13
N GLY A 42 10.52 -4.69 13.70
CA GLY A 42 11.47 -3.73 13.14
C GLY A 42 12.01 -4.08 11.74
N LYS A 43 11.48 -5.10 11.07
CA LYS A 43 11.95 -5.55 9.75
C LYS A 43 10.88 -5.34 8.69
N MET A 44 11.12 -4.41 7.77
CA MET A 44 10.22 -4.12 6.66
C MET A 44 10.47 -5.04 5.47
N VAL A 45 9.42 -5.36 4.73
CA VAL A 45 9.48 -6.21 3.53
C VAL A 45 10.50 -5.69 2.51
N MET A 46 10.58 -4.37 2.30
CA MET A 46 11.53 -3.78 1.33
C MET A 46 13.00 -3.97 1.68
N ASP A 47 13.30 -4.33 2.93
CA ASP A 47 14.65 -4.56 3.43
C ASP A 47 14.98 -6.07 3.55
N ALA A 48 14.05 -6.93 3.16
CA ALA A 48 14.27 -8.38 3.15
C ALA A 48 15.19 -8.82 2.00
N ASP A 49 15.99 -9.83 2.27
CA ASP A 49 17.01 -10.32 1.30
C ASP A 49 16.41 -11.03 0.08
N ASP A 50 15.18 -11.50 0.18
CA ASP A 50 14.48 -12.26 -0.86
C ASP A 50 13.68 -11.40 -1.84
N VAL A 51 13.69 -10.08 -1.69
CA VAL A 51 13.02 -9.18 -2.63
C VAL A 51 13.73 -9.17 -3.98
N PRO A 52 13.06 -9.52 -5.09
CA PRO A 52 13.68 -9.52 -6.40
C PRO A 52 14.26 -8.15 -6.76
N ALA A 53 15.55 -8.10 -7.11
CA ALA A 53 16.27 -6.86 -7.41
C ALA A 53 15.57 -5.98 -8.47
N LYS A 54 14.90 -6.60 -9.44
CA LYS A 54 14.15 -5.91 -10.49
C LYS A 54 12.89 -5.19 -9.99
N LEU A 55 12.34 -5.57 -8.84
CA LEU A 55 11.15 -4.97 -8.24
C LEU A 55 11.50 -3.93 -7.17
N LEU A 56 12.70 -4.03 -6.63
CA LEU A 56 13.15 -3.24 -5.49
C LEU A 56 13.06 -1.72 -5.70
N PRO A 57 13.43 -1.14 -6.85
CA PRO A 57 13.31 0.30 -7.06
C PRO A 57 11.88 0.82 -6.92
N GLY A 58 10.89 0.11 -7.49
CA GLY A 58 9.48 0.46 -7.37
C GLY A 58 8.96 0.30 -5.93
N ILE A 59 9.32 -0.80 -5.28
CA ILE A 59 8.94 -1.07 -3.90
C ILE A 59 9.51 0.00 -2.96
N LYS A 60 10.79 0.32 -3.09
CA LYS A 60 11.46 1.33 -2.26
C LYS A 60 10.90 2.73 -2.48
N SER A 61 10.71 3.14 -3.73
CA SER A 61 10.20 4.50 -4.01
C SER A 61 8.81 4.73 -3.44
N LEU A 62 7.92 3.78 -3.59
CA LEU A 62 6.57 3.88 -3.01
C LEU A 62 6.60 3.82 -1.48
N GLY A 63 7.48 3.00 -0.91
CA GLY A 63 7.71 2.94 0.53
C GLY A 63 8.26 4.25 1.10
N GLU A 64 9.24 4.84 0.46
CA GLU A 64 9.81 6.14 0.86
C GLU A 64 8.80 7.28 0.74
N PHE A 65 8.00 7.30 -0.34
CA PHE A 65 6.87 8.24 -0.46
C PHE A 65 5.92 8.13 0.73
N TYR A 66 5.52 6.92 1.10
CA TYR A 66 4.66 6.70 2.26
C TYR A 66 5.31 7.20 3.55
N LEU A 67 6.53 6.78 3.84
CA LEU A 67 7.22 7.10 5.10
C LEU A 67 7.58 8.58 5.24
N ASN A 68 8.03 9.21 4.16
CA ASN A 68 8.64 10.54 4.20
C ASN A 68 7.67 11.67 3.83
N THR A 69 6.60 11.36 3.09
CA THR A 69 5.64 12.35 2.58
C THR A 69 4.23 12.09 3.09
N LEU A 70 3.63 10.98 2.70
CA LEU A 70 2.20 10.73 2.93
C LEU A 70 1.86 10.64 4.42
N ARG A 71 2.68 9.96 5.20
CA ARG A 71 2.48 9.77 6.64
C ARG A 71 2.49 11.08 7.44
N LYS A 72 3.07 12.15 6.87
CA LYS A 72 3.13 13.49 7.46
C LYS A 72 2.01 14.41 6.96
N GLU A 73 1.21 13.97 6.00
CA GLU A 73 0.12 14.74 5.43
C GLU A 73 -1.08 14.80 6.39
N ASN A 74 -1.56 16.01 6.71
CA ASN A 74 -2.65 16.23 7.64
C ASN A 74 -3.86 16.97 7.06
N ASP A 75 -3.72 17.55 5.86
CA ASP A 75 -4.75 18.44 5.30
C ASP A 75 -5.82 17.68 4.48
N ILE A 76 -5.51 16.48 4.01
CA ILE A 76 -6.43 15.61 3.29
C ILE A 76 -6.60 14.28 4.01
N ASP A 77 -7.76 13.66 3.85
CA ASP A 77 -8.05 12.32 4.37
C ASP A 77 -7.49 11.27 3.39
N TRP A 78 -6.20 11.00 3.52
CA TRP A 78 -5.53 10.01 2.70
C TRP A 78 -5.66 8.61 3.29
N ILE A 79 -5.78 7.61 2.43
CA ILE A 79 -5.73 6.19 2.77
C ILE A 79 -4.73 5.50 1.85
N PHE A 80 -3.88 4.68 2.42
CA PHE A 80 -2.89 3.90 1.71
C PHE A 80 -3.16 2.42 1.96
N LEU A 81 -3.79 1.74 1.00
CA LEU A 81 -4.07 0.31 1.12
C LEU A 81 -2.87 -0.49 0.63
N SER A 82 -2.11 -1.03 1.57
CA SER A 82 -1.02 -1.96 1.28
C SER A 82 -1.59 -3.35 0.97
N PRO A 83 -1.18 -3.98 -0.15
CA PRO A 83 -1.58 -5.37 -0.43
C PRO A 83 -0.84 -6.34 0.50
N ALA A 84 -1.21 -7.62 0.44
CA ALA A 84 -0.37 -8.70 0.93
C ALA A 84 0.97 -8.73 0.15
N ALA A 85 1.95 -9.46 0.68
CA ALA A 85 3.25 -9.61 0.00
C ALA A 85 3.11 -10.17 -1.43
N ASN A 86 2.17 -11.10 -1.61
CA ASN A 86 1.80 -11.66 -2.91
C ASN A 86 0.37 -11.26 -3.26
N MET A 87 0.22 -10.50 -4.33
CA MET A 87 -1.08 -10.15 -4.90
C MET A 87 -1.14 -10.67 -6.34
N THR A 88 -2.02 -11.61 -6.59
CA THR A 88 -2.16 -12.29 -7.90
C THR A 88 -3.62 -12.36 -8.31
N PRO A 89 -3.92 -12.45 -9.62
CA PRO A 89 -5.27 -12.75 -10.09
C PRO A 89 -5.77 -14.06 -9.45
N GLY A 90 -7.02 -14.08 -9.02
CA GLY A 90 -7.60 -15.24 -8.33
C GLY A 90 -9.11 -15.12 -8.24
N GLU A 91 -9.68 -15.46 -7.09
CA GLU A 91 -11.11 -15.45 -6.86
C GLU A 91 -11.54 -14.24 -6.03
N ARG A 92 -12.73 -13.72 -6.32
CA ARG A 92 -13.42 -12.77 -5.47
C ARG A 92 -14.16 -13.55 -4.37
N THR A 93 -13.48 -13.72 -3.23
CA THR A 93 -14.08 -14.44 -2.11
C THR A 93 -14.91 -13.54 -1.20
N GLY A 94 -14.55 -12.26 -1.13
CA GLY A 94 -15.14 -11.30 -0.19
C GLY A 94 -14.76 -11.59 1.27
N LYS A 95 -13.81 -12.48 1.51
CA LYS A 95 -13.39 -12.92 2.86
C LYS A 95 -11.89 -12.79 2.99
N PHE A 96 -11.47 -11.82 3.76
CA PHE A 96 -10.06 -11.56 4.07
C PHE A 96 -9.96 -10.87 5.43
N ARG A 97 -8.77 -10.90 6.01
CA ARG A 97 -8.48 -10.21 7.27
C ARG A 97 -7.89 -8.83 7.00
N ILE A 98 -8.19 -7.89 7.88
CA ILE A 98 -7.65 -6.53 7.85
C ILE A 98 -6.55 -6.42 8.90
N GLY A 99 -5.42 -5.81 8.53
CA GLY A 99 -4.31 -5.50 9.40
C GLY A 99 -3.89 -4.04 9.27
N LYS A 100 -2.91 -3.62 10.05
CA LYS A 100 -2.38 -2.25 10.00
C LYS A 100 -0.98 -2.19 9.38
N ASP A 101 0.04 -2.42 10.19
CA ASP A 101 1.45 -2.23 9.82
C ASP A 101 2.20 -3.54 9.61
N ASP A 102 1.65 -4.63 10.09
CA ASP A 102 2.24 -5.96 9.93
C ASP A 102 1.61 -6.70 8.75
N LEU A 103 2.39 -7.53 8.08
CA LEU A 103 1.86 -8.47 7.09
C LEU A 103 0.77 -9.34 7.72
N VAL A 104 -0.36 -9.48 7.03
CA VAL A 104 -1.35 -10.50 7.34
C VAL A 104 -0.86 -11.81 6.72
N VAL A 105 -0.63 -12.80 7.55
CA VAL A 105 -0.11 -14.11 7.13
C VAL A 105 -1.07 -15.23 7.51
N ASP A 106 -1.08 -16.29 6.73
CA ASP A 106 -1.84 -17.50 7.01
C ASP A 106 -1.11 -18.41 8.02
N VAL A 107 -1.66 -19.59 8.26
CA VAL A 107 -1.09 -20.57 9.20
C VAL A 107 0.29 -21.10 8.79
N ASN A 108 0.66 -20.95 7.52
CA ASN A 108 1.96 -21.34 6.98
C ASN A 108 2.97 -20.18 6.99
N GLY A 109 2.52 -18.97 7.34
CA GLY A 109 3.34 -17.77 7.30
C GLY A 109 3.34 -17.06 5.93
N ASP A 110 2.48 -17.48 5.01
CA ASP A 110 2.37 -16.88 3.68
C ASP A 110 1.41 -15.68 3.67
N SER A 111 1.80 -14.61 3.01
CA SER A 111 1.01 -13.39 2.87
C SER A 111 0.48 -13.28 1.44
N ASN A 112 -0.81 -13.55 1.27
CA ASN A 112 -1.47 -13.63 -0.03
C ASN A 112 -2.80 -12.88 -0.05
N ILE A 113 -3.13 -12.31 -1.20
CA ILE A 113 -4.45 -11.75 -1.53
C ILE A 113 -4.70 -11.85 -3.03
N SER A 114 -5.95 -12.07 -3.43
CA SER A 114 -6.31 -11.94 -4.83
C SER A 114 -6.47 -10.47 -5.23
N VAL A 115 -6.22 -10.16 -6.50
CA VAL A 115 -6.49 -8.82 -7.05
C VAL A 115 -7.96 -8.47 -6.88
N GLU A 116 -8.84 -9.45 -7.02
CA GLU A 116 -10.28 -9.31 -6.90
C GLU A 116 -10.69 -8.94 -5.47
N ASP A 117 -10.13 -9.58 -4.45
CA ASP A 117 -10.41 -9.23 -3.05
C ASP A 117 -9.74 -7.91 -2.64
N TYR A 118 -8.58 -7.59 -3.20
CA TYR A 118 -7.98 -6.26 -3.04
C TYR A 118 -8.91 -5.16 -3.56
N ALA A 119 -9.52 -5.37 -4.73
CA ALA A 119 -10.50 -4.45 -5.28
C ALA A 119 -11.75 -4.32 -4.39
N VAL A 120 -12.24 -5.42 -3.82
CA VAL A 120 -13.33 -5.39 -2.83
C VAL A 120 -12.96 -4.49 -1.65
N ALA A 121 -11.78 -4.68 -1.06
CA ALA A 121 -11.34 -3.86 0.07
C ALA A 121 -11.24 -2.37 -0.28
N MET A 122 -10.77 -2.04 -1.47
CA MET A 122 -10.67 -0.65 -1.94
C MET A 122 -12.05 -0.01 -2.11
N VAL A 123 -13.00 -0.72 -2.71
CA VAL A 123 -14.38 -0.24 -2.90
C VAL A 123 -15.10 -0.11 -1.56
N ASP A 124 -14.97 -1.09 -0.67
CA ASP A 124 -15.54 -1.05 0.67
C ASP A 124 -15.05 0.18 1.45
N GLU A 125 -13.76 0.49 1.34
CA GLU A 125 -13.20 1.68 2.00
C GLU A 125 -13.71 2.99 1.39
N LEU A 126 -13.91 3.05 0.08
CA LEU A 126 -14.55 4.19 -0.59
C LEU A 126 -15.97 4.45 -0.08
N GLU A 127 -16.74 3.39 0.09
CA GLU A 127 -18.15 3.47 0.48
C GLU A 127 -18.33 3.68 2.00
N GLN A 128 -17.57 2.95 2.80
CA GLN A 128 -17.79 2.84 4.25
C GLN A 128 -16.90 3.78 5.08
N LYS A 129 -15.76 4.21 4.55
CA LYS A 129 -14.83 5.17 5.16
C LYS A 129 -14.41 4.79 6.59
N HIS A 130 -13.93 3.55 6.77
CA HIS A 130 -13.52 3.06 8.08
C HIS A 130 -12.15 3.56 8.54
N HIS A 131 -11.30 3.99 7.61
CA HIS A 131 -9.94 4.45 7.87
C HIS A 131 -9.77 5.92 7.48
N HIS A 132 -8.93 6.65 8.21
CA HIS A 132 -8.69 8.08 8.00
C HIS A 132 -7.23 8.42 8.27
N LYS A 133 -6.56 9.04 7.29
CA LYS A 133 -5.15 9.47 7.38
C LYS A 133 -4.24 8.35 7.89
N GLU A 134 -4.42 7.16 7.32
CA GLU A 134 -3.69 5.98 7.74
C GLU A 134 -3.49 4.97 6.61
N ARG A 135 -2.55 4.09 6.84
CA ARG A 135 -2.36 2.87 6.07
C ARG A 135 -3.13 1.73 6.74
N PHE A 136 -3.68 0.84 5.94
CA PHE A 136 -4.09 -0.48 6.36
C PHE A 136 -3.70 -1.53 5.32
N THR A 137 -3.77 -2.78 5.68
CA THR A 137 -3.45 -3.91 4.80
C THR A 137 -4.48 -5.01 4.92
N ILE A 138 -4.43 -5.94 3.99
CA ILE A 138 -5.33 -7.09 3.93
C ILE A 138 -4.57 -8.34 3.54
N GLY A 139 -5.11 -9.49 3.90
CA GLY A 139 -4.56 -10.80 3.53
C GLY A 139 -5.47 -11.94 3.96
N TYR A 140 -5.18 -13.11 3.45
CA TYR A 140 -5.89 -14.34 3.83
C TYR A 140 -5.41 -14.91 5.14
#